data_0c97dd65bc36246ce5dc41ad71a3e9c1
#
_entry.id   0c97dd65bc36246ce5dc41ad71a3e9c1
#
_cell.length_a   1.000
_cell.length_b   1.000
_cell.length_c   1.000
_cell.angle_alpha   90.00
_cell.angle_beta   90.00
_cell.angle_gamma   90.00
#
_symmetry.space_group_name_H-M   'P 1'
#
loop_
_entity.id
_entity.type
_entity.pdbx_description
1 polymer ?
#
loop_
_entity_poly.entity_id
_entity_poly.type
_entity_poly.pdbx_seq_one_letter_code
_entity_poly.pdbx_strand_id
1 'polypeptide(L)'
;ECLETGPDSKGERKTTRFKWITNLKVKMNNIRILTNQGGRLRWKIENEGFNVQKNGGYALEHAYSRNLTAAKVFYYLLQVAHILAQLTEHGSLFRKAFPKGVGSAQNIAFHLLEAWRNLRLTTRQLEQLLLPRIQIRLDTS
;
A
#
# COMPACT_ATOMS: atom_id res chain seq x y z
N GLU A 1 2.65 -5.26 -27.13
CA GLU A 1 1.42 -4.51 -27.37
C GLU A 1 0.21 -5.41 -27.12
N CYS A 2 -0.80 -4.90 -26.44
CA CYS A 2 -2.08 -5.55 -26.20
C CYS A 2 -3.21 -4.60 -26.60
N LEU A 3 -4.17 -5.10 -27.35
CA LEU A 3 -5.40 -4.39 -27.69
C LEU A 3 -6.54 -5.00 -26.87
N GLU A 4 -7.23 -4.18 -26.12
CA GLU A 4 -8.40 -4.57 -25.37
C GLU A 4 -9.62 -3.83 -25.90
N THR A 5 -10.64 -4.57 -26.28
CA THR A 5 -11.91 -4.02 -26.76
C THR A 5 -12.99 -4.38 -25.76
N GLY A 6 -13.64 -3.38 -25.20
CA GLY A 6 -14.71 -3.53 -24.23
C GLY A 6 -15.68 -2.36 -24.27
N PRO A 7 -16.84 -2.47 -23.62
CA PRO A 7 -17.75 -1.35 -23.47
C PRO A 7 -17.12 -0.28 -22.54
N ASP A 8 -17.26 0.98 -22.91
CA ASP A 8 -16.94 2.10 -22.04
C ASP A 8 -18.06 2.36 -21.03
N SER A 9 -17.91 3.40 -20.20
CA SER A 9 -18.92 3.80 -19.22
C SER A 9 -20.29 4.21 -19.80
N LYS A 10 -20.33 4.41 -21.13
CA LYS A 10 -21.56 4.75 -21.88
C LYS A 10 -22.11 3.58 -22.70
N GLY A 11 -21.46 2.39 -22.61
CA GLY A 11 -21.85 1.19 -23.33
C GLY A 11 -21.33 1.14 -24.77
N GLU A 12 -20.53 2.10 -25.21
CA GLU A 12 -19.92 2.10 -26.55
C GLU A 12 -18.66 1.23 -26.59
N ARG A 13 -18.43 0.57 -27.72
CA ARG A 13 -17.20 -0.24 -27.92
C ARG A 13 -15.97 0.65 -28.01
N LYS A 14 -15.10 0.56 -27.01
CA LYS A 14 -13.83 1.26 -26.97
C LYS A 14 -12.67 0.27 -27.08
N THR A 15 -11.72 0.56 -27.95
CA THR A 15 -10.47 -0.19 -28.04
C THR A 15 -9.37 0.57 -27.37
N THR A 16 -8.79 -0.02 -26.32
CA THR A 16 -7.66 0.56 -25.59
C THR A 16 -6.39 -0.20 -25.96
N ARG A 17 -5.35 0.55 -26.31
CA ARG A 17 -4.04 0.01 -26.68
C ARG A 17 -3.08 0.15 -25.52
N PHE A 18 -2.49 -0.96 -25.10
CA PHE A 18 -1.46 -1.00 -24.07
C PHE A 18 -0.12 -1.41 -24.69
N LYS A 19 0.94 -0.72 -24.30
CA LYS A 19 2.31 -1.02 -24.74
C LYS A 19 3.22 -1.08 -23.52
N TRP A 20 4.02 -2.13 -23.42
CA TRP A 20 5.03 -2.29 -22.40
C TRP A 20 6.36 -2.68 -23.02
N ILE A 21 7.45 -2.30 -22.38
CA ILE A 21 8.81 -2.69 -22.76
C ILE A 21 9.24 -3.77 -21.79
N THR A 22 9.84 -4.84 -22.28
CA THR A 22 10.36 -5.94 -21.48
C THR A 22 11.66 -6.46 -22.07
N ASN A 23 12.57 -6.92 -21.22
CA ASN A 23 13.79 -7.64 -21.60
C ASN A 23 13.55 -9.16 -21.64
N LEU A 24 12.36 -9.63 -21.26
CA LEU A 24 12.00 -11.04 -21.30
C LEU A 24 11.67 -11.48 -22.72
N LYS A 25 12.08 -12.69 -23.09
CA LYS A 25 11.74 -13.26 -24.41
C LYS A 25 10.23 -13.56 -24.48
N VAL A 26 9.53 -12.80 -25.31
CA VAL A 26 8.08 -12.96 -25.52
C VAL A 26 7.82 -14.15 -26.46
N LYS A 27 6.94 -15.06 -26.03
CA LYS A 27 6.48 -16.23 -26.77
C LYS A 27 4.96 -16.36 -26.67
N MET A 28 4.33 -17.10 -27.58
CA MET A 28 2.88 -17.31 -27.55
C MET A 28 2.38 -17.94 -26.25
N ASN A 29 3.17 -18.80 -25.62
CA ASN A 29 2.80 -19.47 -24.37
C ASN A 29 2.96 -18.58 -23.11
N ASN A 30 3.76 -17.53 -23.16
CA ASN A 30 4.00 -16.66 -22.00
C ASN A 30 3.45 -15.23 -22.15
N ILE A 31 3.03 -14.83 -23.35
CA ILE A 31 2.59 -13.47 -23.63
C ILE A 31 1.42 -13.05 -22.71
N ARG A 32 0.47 -13.95 -22.47
CA ARG A 32 -0.68 -13.69 -21.61
C ARG A 32 -0.27 -13.46 -20.15
N ILE A 33 0.69 -14.24 -19.64
CA ILE A 33 1.22 -14.09 -18.27
C ILE A 33 2.00 -12.77 -18.17
N LEU A 34 2.90 -12.51 -19.12
CA LEU A 34 3.69 -11.27 -19.15
C LEU A 34 2.80 -10.01 -19.24
N THR A 35 1.72 -10.07 -20.01
CA THR A 35 0.79 -8.96 -20.14
C THR A 35 -0.02 -8.75 -18.87
N ASN A 36 -0.65 -9.80 -18.33
CA ASN A 36 -1.59 -9.67 -17.22
C ASN A 36 -0.89 -9.56 -15.86
N GLN A 37 0.16 -10.35 -15.62
CA GLN A 37 0.88 -10.39 -14.33
C GLN A 37 2.12 -9.49 -14.30
N GLY A 38 2.61 -9.05 -15.44
CA GLY A 38 3.69 -8.09 -15.55
C GLY A 38 3.19 -6.71 -15.93
N GLY A 39 2.84 -6.54 -17.20
CA GLY A 39 2.50 -5.24 -17.77
C GLY A 39 1.35 -4.53 -17.05
N ARG A 40 0.23 -5.24 -16.81
CA ARG A 40 -0.95 -4.65 -16.15
C ARG A 40 -0.73 -4.36 -14.67
N LEU A 41 0.05 -5.19 -13.97
CA LEU A 41 0.28 -4.96 -12.55
C LEU A 41 1.23 -3.81 -12.26
N ARG A 42 1.99 -3.33 -13.26
CA ARG A 42 2.92 -2.22 -13.09
C ARG A 42 2.22 -0.94 -12.59
N TRP A 43 1.00 -0.66 -13.07
CA TRP A 43 0.26 0.52 -12.63
C TRP A 43 -0.11 0.49 -11.15
N LYS A 44 -0.19 -0.71 -10.53
CA LYS A 44 -0.40 -0.83 -9.10
C LYS A 44 0.74 -0.23 -8.27
N ILE A 45 1.99 -0.41 -8.73
CA ILE A 45 3.15 0.22 -8.10
C ILE A 45 2.98 1.74 -8.07
N GLU A 46 2.46 2.30 -9.15
CA GLU A 46 2.25 3.74 -9.28
C GLU A 46 1.04 4.23 -8.48
N ASN A 47 -0.10 3.55 -8.59
CA ASN A 47 -1.36 3.98 -7.96
C ASN A 47 -1.50 3.53 -6.51
N GLU A 48 -1.16 2.28 -6.19
CA GLU A 48 -1.29 1.73 -4.83
C GLU A 48 -0.04 1.99 -3.98
N GLY A 49 1.12 2.22 -4.61
CA GLY A 49 2.37 2.57 -3.95
C GLY A 49 2.61 4.08 -3.94
N PHE A 50 3.22 4.60 -5.00
CA PHE A 50 3.69 5.99 -5.04
C PHE A 50 2.57 7.01 -4.89
N ASN A 51 1.41 6.82 -5.50
CA ASN A 51 0.30 7.75 -5.38
C ASN A 51 -0.22 7.83 -3.93
N VAL A 52 -0.29 6.69 -3.23
CA VAL A 52 -0.65 6.67 -1.80
C VAL A 52 0.41 7.40 -0.97
N GLN A 53 1.69 7.18 -1.25
CA GLN A 53 2.79 7.84 -0.54
C GLN A 53 2.85 9.35 -0.83
N LYS A 54 2.43 9.80 -2.01
CA LYS A 54 2.33 11.22 -2.34
C LYS A 54 1.10 11.88 -1.71
N ASN A 55 -0.07 11.31 -1.91
CA ASN A 55 -1.36 11.94 -1.65
C ASN A 55 -2.06 11.37 -0.41
N GLY A 56 -1.64 10.21 0.10
CA GLY A 56 -2.23 9.52 1.25
C GLY A 56 -1.70 9.95 2.62
N GLY A 57 -0.97 11.09 2.70
CA GLY A 57 -0.51 11.65 3.98
C GLY A 57 0.95 11.37 4.33
N TYR A 58 1.70 10.67 3.47
CA TYR A 58 3.12 10.39 3.67
C TYR A 58 4.05 11.50 3.15
N ALA A 59 3.50 12.47 2.42
CA ALA A 59 4.21 13.65 1.91
C ALA A 59 5.48 13.34 1.10
N LEU A 60 5.49 12.24 0.29
CA LEU A 60 6.64 11.82 -0.50
C LEU A 60 7.14 12.90 -1.48
N GLU A 61 6.28 13.82 -1.92
CA GLU A 61 6.64 14.89 -2.84
C GLU A 61 7.48 16.00 -2.19
N HIS A 62 7.49 16.08 -0.86
CA HIS A 62 8.25 17.10 -0.15
C HIS A 62 9.66 16.61 0.14
N ALA A 63 10.64 17.40 -0.27
CA ALA A 63 12.04 17.14 0.06
C ALA A 63 12.26 17.32 1.57
N TYR A 64 12.51 16.23 2.29
CA TYR A 64 12.79 16.24 3.72
C TYR A 64 14.08 16.99 4.05
N SER A 65 15.13 16.82 3.23
CA SER A 65 16.45 17.40 3.45
C SER A 65 17.21 17.54 2.13
N ARG A 66 18.08 18.55 2.06
CA ARG A 66 19.09 18.67 0.99
C ARG A 66 20.26 17.72 1.19
N ASN A 67 20.47 17.19 2.39
CA ASN A 67 21.46 16.17 2.65
C ASN A 67 20.95 14.82 2.10
N LEU A 68 21.72 14.22 1.18
CA LEU A 68 21.34 12.99 0.48
C LEU A 68 21.17 11.80 1.43
N THR A 69 22.00 11.69 2.47
CA THR A 69 21.92 10.60 3.46
C THR A 69 20.64 10.76 4.29
N ALA A 70 20.34 11.96 4.77
CA ALA A 70 19.12 12.24 5.52
C ALA A 70 17.86 11.98 4.66
N ALA A 71 17.89 12.39 3.39
CA ALA A 71 16.80 12.12 2.45
C ALA A 71 16.57 10.61 2.23
N LYS A 72 17.64 9.82 2.08
CA LYS A 72 17.54 8.36 1.97
C LYS A 72 16.98 7.71 3.22
N VAL A 73 17.45 8.11 4.40
CA VAL A 73 16.95 7.58 5.68
C VAL A 73 15.47 7.89 5.83
N PHE A 74 15.06 9.12 5.54
CA PHE A 74 13.65 9.51 5.57
C PHE A 74 12.81 8.67 4.61
N TYR A 75 13.29 8.46 3.39
CA TYR A 75 12.59 7.61 2.40
C TYR A 75 12.40 6.18 2.91
N TYR A 76 13.43 5.57 3.52
CA TYR A 76 13.29 4.22 4.08
C TYR A 76 12.31 4.18 5.26
N LEU A 77 12.35 5.18 6.14
CA LEU A 77 11.37 5.28 7.24
C LEU A 77 9.94 5.43 6.72
N LEU A 78 9.75 6.18 5.64
CA LEU A 78 8.45 6.32 4.97
C LEU A 78 7.97 4.96 4.41
N GLN A 79 8.87 4.18 3.78
CA GLN A 79 8.52 2.83 3.29
C GLN A 79 8.11 1.92 4.45
N VAL A 80 8.85 1.92 5.55
CA VAL A 80 8.52 1.13 6.76
C VAL A 80 7.16 1.58 7.32
N ALA A 81 6.92 2.88 7.45
CA ALA A 81 5.65 3.41 7.93
C ALA A 81 4.47 2.98 7.03
N HIS A 82 4.65 3.03 5.71
CA HIS A 82 3.64 2.59 4.75
C HIS A 82 3.33 1.09 4.88
N ILE A 83 4.35 0.24 4.99
CA ILE A 83 4.18 -1.20 5.20
C ILE A 83 3.45 -1.48 6.52
N LEU A 84 3.83 -0.81 7.61
CA LEU A 84 3.17 -0.97 8.91
C LEU A 84 1.70 -0.52 8.86
N ALA A 85 1.40 0.57 8.17
CA ALA A 85 0.03 1.02 7.97
C ALA A 85 -0.80 -0.01 7.21
N GLN A 86 -0.26 -0.57 6.10
CA GLN A 86 -0.93 -1.61 5.32
C GLN A 86 -1.14 -2.89 6.15
N LEU A 87 -0.14 -3.34 6.90
CA LEU A 87 -0.25 -4.50 7.79
C LEU A 87 -1.31 -4.28 8.88
N THR A 88 -1.41 -3.07 9.41
CA THR A 88 -2.41 -2.71 10.40
C THR A 88 -3.80 -2.71 9.79
N GLU A 89 -3.98 -2.04 8.66
CA GLU A 89 -5.28 -1.89 7.98
C GLU A 89 -5.84 -3.23 7.49
N HIS A 90 -4.97 -4.08 6.92
CA HIS A 90 -5.36 -5.40 6.42
C HIS A 90 -5.24 -6.51 7.48
N GLY A 91 -4.80 -6.18 8.68
CA GLY A 91 -4.67 -7.13 9.78
C GLY A 91 -6.04 -7.54 10.36
N SER A 92 -6.17 -8.83 10.70
CA SER A 92 -7.40 -9.39 11.27
C SER A 92 -7.84 -8.71 12.57
N LEU A 93 -6.90 -8.25 13.40
CA LEU A 93 -7.19 -7.54 14.64
C LEU A 93 -7.85 -6.19 14.39
N PHE A 94 -7.33 -5.44 13.43
CA PHE A 94 -7.85 -4.13 13.07
C PHE A 94 -9.24 -4.23 12.43
N ARG A 95 -9.43 -5.15 11.50
CA ARG A 95 -10.74 -5.42 10.89
C ARG A 95 -11.79 -5.86 11.92
N LYS A 96 -11.39 -6.66 12.91
CA LYS A 96 -12.28 -7.07 14.02
C LYS A 96 -12.67 -5.89 14.91
N ALA A 97 -11.72 -5.01 15.22
CA ALA A 97 -11.96 -3.81 16.03
C ALA A 97 -12.78 -2.73 15.27
N PHE A 98 -12.54 -2.61 13.98
CA PHE A 98 -13.16 -1.59 13.12
C PHE A 98 -13.78 -2.20 11.86
N PRO A 99 -14.89 -2.93 11.97
CA PRO A 99 -15.50 -3.65 10.84
C PRO A 99 -15.96 -2.73 9.70
N LYS A 100 -16.23 -1.46 10.00
CA LYS A 100 -16.59 -0.43 9.00
C LYS A 100 -15.38 0.33 8.42
N GLY A 101 -14.15 -0.06 8.83
CA GLY A 101 -12.93 0.69 8.52
C GLY A 101 -12.79 1.98 9.34
N VAL A 102 -11.64 2.61 9.26
CA VAL A 102 -11.32 3.88 9.97
C VAL A 102 -11.11 5.03 8.99
N GLY A 103 -11.35 4.81 7.71
CA GLY A 103 -11.18 5.80 6.66
C GLY A 103 -9.77 5.82 6.07
N SER A 104 -9.20 7.00 5.84
CA SER A 104 -7.91 7.16 5.18
C SER A 104 -6.72 6.80 6.07
N ALA A 105 -5.56 6.53 5.47
CA ALA A 105 -4.29 6.34 6.19
C ALA A 105 -3.95 7.51 7.11
N GLN A 106 -4.29 8.75 6.73
CA GLN A 106 -4.14 9.93 7.58
C GLN A 106 -5.00 9.82 8.85
N ASN A 107 -6.22 9.34 8.73
CA ASN A 107 -7.13 9.18 9.88
C ASN A 107 -6.62 8.11 10.84
N ILE A 108 -6.10 7.00 10.31
CA ILE A 108 -5.45 5.94 11.10
C ILE A 108 -4.24 6.52 11.85
N ALA A 109 -3.36 7.25 11.16
CA ALA A 109 -2.20 7.89 11.75
C ALA A 109 -2.60 8.88 12.85
N PHE A 110 -3.64 9.68 12.63
CA PHE A 110 -4.17 10.60 13.64
C PHE A 110 -4.63 9.86 14.90
N HIS A 111 -5.43 8.82 14.76
CA HIS A 111 -5.90 8.02 15.91
C HIS A 111 -4.76 7.33 16.65
N LEU A 112 -3.74 6.82 15.93
CA LEU A 112 -2.55 6.23 16.54
C LEU A 112 -1.75 7.27 17.35
N LEU A 113 -1.58 8.48 16.81
CA LEU A 113 -0.91 9.58 17.53
C LEU A 113 -1.69 10.02 18.77
N GLU A 114 -3.01 10.13 18.68
CA GLU A 114 -3.88 10.44 19.82
C GLU A 114 -3.81 9.36 20.89
N ALA A 115 -3.86 8.10 20.49
CA ALA A 115 -3.69 6.97 21.41
C ALA A 115 -2.32 7.01 22.09
N TRP A 116 -1.25 7.28 21.32
CA TRP A 116 0.10 7.38 21.87
C TRP A 116 0.26 8.52 22.88
N ARG A 117 -0.35 9.68 22.61
CA ARG A 117 -0.30 10.85 23.52
C ARG A 117 -1.07 10.62 24.80
N ASN A 118 -2.20 9.93 24.74
CA ASN A 118 -3.16 9.84 25.82
C ASN A 118 -3.08 8.50 26.58
N LEU A 119 -2.60 7.42 25.94
CA LEU A 119 -2.51 6.12 26.56
C LEU A 119 -1.24 6.01 27.42
N ARG A 120 -1.44 5.94 28.74
CA ARG A 120 -0.35 5.67 29.68
C ARG A 120 -0.46 4.21 30.12
N LEU A 121 0.48 3.40 29.66
CA LEU A 121 0.59 1.99 30.08
C LEU A 121 1.54 1.88 31.27
N THR A 122 1.11 1.17 32.30
CA THR A 122 2.02 0.73 33.36
C THR A 122 2.91 -0.40 32.85
N THR A 123 4.08 -0.62 33.46
CA THR A 123 4.98 -1.73 33.10
C THR A 123 4.25 -3.07 33.12
N ARG A 124 3.40 -3.31 34.12
CA ARG A 124 2.60 -4.53 34.23
C ARG A 124 1.62 -4.71 33.07
N GLN A 125 0.95 -3.64 32.62
CA GLN A 125 0.04 -3.69 31.46
C GLN A 125 0.81 -3.94 30.17
N LEU A 126 2.00 -3.36 30.03
CA LEU A 126 2.86 -3.60 28.87
C LEU A 126 3.30 -5.07 28.83
N GLU A 127 3.75 -5.63 29.95
CA GLU A 127 4.12 -7.03 30.04
C GLU A 127 2.95 -7.95 29.68
N GLN A 128 1.74 -7.67 30.18
CA GLN A 128 0.54 -8.44 29.85
C GLN A 128 0.19 -8.38 28.35
N LEU A 129 0.41 -7.26 27.69
CA LEU A 129 0.19 -7.11 26.26
C LEU A 129 1.24 -7.84 25.40
N LEU A 130 2.46 -8.00 25.93
CA LEU A 130 3.56 -8.68 25.23
C LEU A 130 3.56 -10.21 25.44
N LEU A 131 2.88 -10.70 26.47
CA LEU A 131 2.81 -12.14 26.78
C LEU A 131 2.10 -12.98 25.70
N PRO A 132 0.96 -12.57 25.11
CA PRO A 132 0.36 -13.32 24.02
C PRO A 132 1.21 -13.17 22.77
N ARG A 133 1.56 -14.27 22.11
CA ARG A 133 2.14 -14.23 20.76
C ARG A 133 1.12 -13.63 19.80
N ILE A 134 1.27 -12.36 19.48
CA ILE A 134 0.44 -11.67 18.49
C ILE A 134 0.85 -12.18 17.12
N GLN A 135 -0.02 -12.94 16.46
CA GLN A 135 0.15 -13.31 15.06
C GLN A 135 -0.68 -12.34 14.21
N ILE A 136 -0.01 -11.55 13.39
CA ILE A 136 -0.67 -10.75 12.36
C ILE A 136 -0.92 -11.69 11.18
N ARG A 137 -2.18 -12.00 10.91
CA ARG A 137 -2.58 -12.76 9.72
C ARG A 137 -3.17 -11.77 8.73
N LEU A 138 -2.64 -11.76 7.52
CA LEU A 138 -3.24 -11.05 6.41
C LEU A 138 -4.45 -11.85 5.94
N ASP A 139 -5.58 -11.19 5.86
CA ASP A 139 -6.78 -11.75 5.27
C ASP A 139 -6.69 -11.54 3.76
N THR A 140 -6.52 -12.63 3.02
CA THR A 140 -6.34 -12.64 1.56
C THR A 140 -7.63 -13.04 0.81
N SER A 141 -8.76 -13.09 1.51
CA SER A 141 -10.06 -13.39 0.88
C SER A 141 -10.62 -12.23 0.09
#